data_0bd9b481f94f0b774f407e18e8f73b62
#
_entry.id   0bd9b481f94f0b774f407e18e8f73b62
#
_cell.length_a   1.000
_cell.length_b   1.000
_cell.length_c   1.000
_cell.angle_alpha   90.00
_cell.angle_beta   90.00
_cell.angle_gamma   90.00
#
_symmetry.space_group_name_H-M   'P 1'
#
loop_
_entity.id
_entity.type
_entity.pdbx_description
1 polymer ?
#
loop_
_entity_poly.entity_id
_entity_poly.type
_entity_poly.pdbx_seq_one_letter_code
_entity_poly.pdbx_strand_id
1 'polypeptide(L)'
;MTSPLRFTAIDSHISEYPDPMTFTRGASLIIHEKFEGEEGWDNWYYCTIPGHTGGWVPGQILARCEGTYRGIAREDYTARELEVKKGDEVVGLKFLNGWMWCERISDGQTGWVPLQLLHKHEGKS
;
A
#
# COMPACT_ATOMS: atom_id res chain seq x y z
N MET A 1 -4.83 8.29 25.72
CA MET A 1 -4.66 8.69 24.32
C MET A 1 -3.34 8.17 23.79
N THR A 2 -3.36 7.46 22.70
CA THR A 2 -2.15 6.90 22.12
C THR A 2 -1.53 7.87 21.12
N SER A 3 -0.22 8.02 21.19
CA SER A 3 0.49 8.81 20.19
C SER A 3 0.55 8.07 18.86
N PRO A 4 0.55 8.79 17.74
CA PRO A 4 0.72 8.14 16.45
C PRO A 4 2.06 7.41 16.38
N LEU A 5 2.10 6.33 15.63
CA LEU A 5 3.33 5.60 15.39
C LEU A 5 4.23 6.39 14.45
N ARG A 6 5.44 6.66 14.87
CA ARG A 6 6.41 7.37 14.04
C ARG A 6 7.50 6.45 13.56
N PHE A 7 7.94 6.69 12.34
CA PHE A 7 9.01 5.91 11.71
C PHE A 7 9.97 6.85 11.00
N THR A 8 11.21 6.39 10.87
CA THR A 8 12.21 7.08 10.06
C THR A 8 12.57 6.18 8.89
N ALA A 9 12.61 6.74 7.70
CA ALA A 9 13.04 5.98 6.52
C ALA A 9 14.53 5.71 6.61
N ILE A 10 14.90 4.44 6.53
CA ILE A 10 16.32 4.03 6.61
C ILE A 10 16.96 3.95 5.24
N ASP A 11 16.17 4.08 4.19
CA ASP A 11 16.65 4.10 2.81
C ASP A 11 15.62 4.84 1.98
N SER A 12 15.99 5.13 0.74
CA SER A 12 15.09 5.82 -0.18
C SER A 12 14.10 4.86 -0.81
N HIS A 13 12.91 5.36 -1.12
CA HIS A 13 11.91 4.62 -1.87
C HIS A 13 11.32 5.54 -2.92
N ILE A 14 11.34 5.09 -4.17
CA ILE A 14 10.81 5.84 -5.29
C ILE A 14 9.65 5.05 -5.86
N SER A 15 8.53 5.73 -6.13
CA SER A 15 7.38 5.11 -6.74
C SER A 15 7.71 4.72 -8.19
N GLU A 16 7.40 3.47 -8.53
CA GLU A 16 7.58 2.99 -9.90
C GLU A 16 6.31 3.20 -10.74
N TYR A 17 5.25 3.69 -10.12
CA TYR A 17 3.95 3.82 -10.77
C TYR A 17 3.46 5.26 -10.63
N PRO A 18 3.84 6.14 -11.58
CA PRO A 18 3.44 7.55 -11.49
C PRO A 18 1.93 7.77 -11.59
N ASP A 19 1.21 6.80 -12.15
CA ASP A 19 -0.25 6.87 -12.26
C ASP A 19 -0.85 5.68 -11.51
N PRO A 20 -0.92 5.74 -10.17
CA PRO A 20 -1.36 4.61 -9.36
C PRO A 20 -2.83 4.28 -9.58
N MET A 21 -3.11 2.97 -9.62
CA MET A 21 -4.48 2.50 -9.72
C MET A 21 -5.27 2.94 -8.50
N THR A 22 -6.43 3.51 -8.74
CA THR A 22 -7.33 3.98 -7.69
C THR A 22 -8.75 3.60 -8.03
N PHE A 23 -9.50 3.13 -7.04
CA PHE A 23 -10.89 2.76 -7.26
C PHE A 23 -11.68 2.92 -5.98
N THR A 24 -13.01 2.87 -6.12
CA THR A 24 -13.90 2.98 -4.97
C THR A 24 -14.56 1.64 -4.68
N ARG A 25 -15.13 1.53 -3.50
CA ARG A 25 -15.87 0.35 -3.10
C ARG A 25 -16.91 -0.01 -4.15
N GLY A 26 -16.99 -1.29 -4.48
CA GLY A 26 -17.93 -1.77 -5.49
C GLY A 26 -17.36 -1.86 -6.89
N ALA A 27 -16.15 -1.34 -7.12
CA ALA A 27 -15.54 -1.40 -8.42
C ALA A 27 -15.27 -2.85 -8.85
N SER A 28 -15.43 -3.13 -10.12
CA SER A 28 -15.10 -4.45 -10.68
C SER A 28 -13.65 -4.50 -11.07
N LEU A 29 -13.00 -5.59 -10.72
CA LEU A 29 -11.59 -5.81 -11.06
C LEU A 29 -11.44 -7.16 -11.73
N ILE A 30 -10.38 -7.28 -12.53
CA ILE A 30 -9.92 -8.57 -13.01
C ILE A 30 -8.68 -8.93 -12.23
N ILE A 31 -8.71 -10.09 -11.56
CA ILE A 31 -7.63 -10.55 -10.70
C ILE A 31 -6.74 -11.45 -11.53
N HIS A 32 -5.47 -11.11 -11.61
CA HIS A 32 -4.50 -11.88 -12.39
C HIS A 32 -3.69 -12.78 -11.49
N GLU A 33 -2.52 -12.37 -11.10
CA GLU A 33 -1.60 -13.23 -10.37
C GLU A 33 -1.39 -12.76 -8.94
N LYS A 34 -1.05 -13.72 -8.08
CA LYS A 34 -0.67 -13.41 -6.72
C LYS A 34 0.82 -13.12 -6.68
N PHE A 35 1.21 -12.13 -5.90
CA PHE A 35 2.62 -11.80 -5.73
C PHE A 35 3.35 -12.99 -5.09
N GLU A 36 4.50 -13.34 -5.66
CA GLU A 36 5.37 -14.37 -5.11
C GLU A 36 6.78 -13.79 -5.01
N GLY A 37 7.33 -13.82 -3.81
CA GLY A 37 8.65 -13.28 -3.56
C GLY A 37 9.01 -13.46 -2.09
N GLU A 38 10.22 -13.07 -1.74
CA GLU A 38 10.75 -13.29 -0.40
C GLU A 38 10.62 -12.07 0.51
N GLU A 39 10.00 -11.00 0.03
CA GLU A 39 9.93 -9.75 0.77
C GLU A 39 8.91 -9.75 1.90
N GLY A 40 8.15 -10.81 2.06
CA GLY A 40 7.10 -10.84 3.08
C GLY A 40 5.85 -10.08 2.67
N TRP A 41 5.68 -9.82 1.40
CA TRP A 41 4.50 -9.13 0.88
C TRP A 41 3.46 -10.15 0.45
N ASP A 42 2.94 -10.87 1.42
CA ASP A 42 1.92 -11.87 1.15
C ASP A 42 0.57 -11.23 0.87
N ASN A 43 -0.26 -11.97 0.15
CA ASN A 43 -1.65 -11.59 -0.09
C ASN A 43 -1.82 -10.32 -0.93
N TRP A 44 -0.92 -10.12 -1.90
CA TRP A 44 -1.05 -9.07 -2.91
C TRP A 44 -1.39 -9.70 -4.25
N TYR A 45 -2.35 -9.13 -4.96
CA TYR A 45 -2.79 -9.64 -6.26
C TYR A 45 -2.67 -8.55 -7.31
N TYR A 46 -2.14 -8.90 -8.47
CA TYR A 46 -2.10 -7.97 -9.59
C TYR A 46 -3.47 -7.94 -10.22
N CYS A 47 -4.07 -6.76 -10.29
CA CYS A 47 -5.43 -6.57 -10.78
C CYS A 47 -5.47 -5.49 -11.83
N THR A 48 -6.49 -5.55 -12.70
CA THR A 48 -6.74 -4.49 -13.66
C THR A 48 -8.18 -4.00 -13.51
N ILE A 49 -8.39 -2.73 -13.86
CA ILE A 49 -9.72 -2.14 -13.95
C ILE A 49 -9.84 -1.53 -15.34
N PRO A 50 -11.08 -1.37 -15.85
CA PRO A 50 -11.26 -0.76 -17.17
C PRO A 50 -10.61 0.62 -17.27
N GLY A 51 -9.86 0.84 -18.32
CA GLY A 51 -9.24 2.14 -18.59
C GLY A 51 -7.97 2.41 -17.82
N HIS A 52 -7.42 1.43 -17.14
CA HIS A 52 -6.20 1.59 -16.36
C HIS A 52 -5.27 0.41 -16.56
N THR A 53 -3.96 0.64 -16.43
CA THR A 53 -2.95 -0.42 -16.63
C THR A 53 -2.88 -1.36 -15.47
N GLY A 54 -3.38 -1.30 -14.41
CA GLY A 54 -3.35 -2.27 -13.35
C GLY A 54 -2.39 -1.92 -12.23
N GLY A 55 -2.44 -2.71 -11.19
CA GLY A 55 -1.59 -2.52 -10.03
C GLY A 55 -1.82 -3.61 -9.00
N TRP A 56 -1.05 -3.56 -7.92
CA TRP A 56 -1.14 -4.55 -6.85
C TRP A 56 -2.19 -4.14 -5.83
N VAL A 57 -3.05 -5.09 -5.46
CA VAL A 57 -4.19 -4.86 -4.57
C VAL A 57 -4.13 -5.89 -3.44
N PRO A 58 -4.32 -5.45 -2.19
CA PRO A 58 -4.35 -6.41 -1.08
C PRO A 58 -5.57 -7.32 -1.16
N GLY A 59 -5.36 -8.61 -0.91
CA GLY A 59 -6.45 -9.58 -0.98
C GLY A 59 -7.59 -9.28 -0.02
N GLN A 60 -7.32 -8.60 1.09
CA GLN A 60 -8.34 -8.28 2.07
C GLN A 60 -9.47 -7.41 1.53
N ILE A 61 -9.18 -6.60 0.51
CA ILE A 61 -10.20 -5.71 -0.04
C ILE A 61 -10.86 -6.27 -1.29
N LEU A 62 -10.54 -7.51 -1.64
CA LEU A 62 -11.10 -8.16 -2.83
C LEU A 62 -12.17 -9.17 -2.43
N ALA A 63 -13.37 -8.99 -2.95
CA ALA A 63 -14.42 -9.99 -2.87
C ALA A 63 -14.39 -10.76 -4.18
N ARG A 64 -13.79 -11.94 -4.17
CA ARG A 64 -13.61 -12.73 -5.37
C ARG A 64 -14.91 -13.39 -5.80
N CYS A 65 -15.25 -13.26 -7.08
CA CYS A 65 -16.39 -13.94 -7.64
C CYS A 65 -15.99 -15.39 -7.92
N GLU A 66 -16.61 -16.32 -7.22
CA GLU A 66 -16.24 -17.72 -7.27
C GLU A 66 -16.25 -18.27 -8.70
N GLY A 67 -15.22 -19.03 -9.05
CA GLY A 67 -15.11 -19.66 -10.35
C GLY A 67 -14.72 -18.72 -11.49
N THR A 68 -14.33 -17.50 -11.17
CA THR A 68 -13.94 -16.53 -12.19
C THR A 68 -12.68 -15.80 -11.77
N TYR A 69 -12.15 -14.99 -12.69
CA TYR A 69 -11.02 -14.09 -12.39
C TYR A 69 -11.49 -12.70 -11.99
N ARG A 70 -12.77 -12.55 -11.71
CA ARG A 70 -13.34 -11.25 -11.35
C ARG A 70 -13.42 -11.08 -9.85
N GLY A 71 -13.33 -9.83 -9.43
CA GLY A 71 -13.53 -9.46 -8.04
C GLY A 71 -14.22 -8.12 -7.93
N ILE A 72 -14.75 -7.86 -6.74
CA ILE A 72 -15.41 -6.61 -6.43
C ILE A 72 -14.66 -5.98 -5.26
N ALA A 73 -14.38 -4.70 -5.34
CA ALA A 73 -13.70 -4.00 -4.28
C ALA A 73 -14.60 -3.88 -3.04
N ARG A 74 -14.08 -4.27 -1.90
CA ARG A 74 -14.81 -4.17 -0.62
C ARG A 74 -14.72 -2.79 -0.01
N GLU A 75 -13.73 -2.01 -0.41
CA GLU A 75 -13.54 -0.65 0.08
C GLU A 75 -12.75 0.17 -0.93
N ASP A 76 -12.68 1.46 -0.69
CA ASP A 76 -11.87 2.35 -1.54
C ASP A 76 -10.40 1.99 -1.39
N TYR A 77 -9.64 2.16 -2.47
CA TYR A 77 -8.22 1.84 -2.45
C TYR A 77 -7.45 2.67 -3.46
N THR A 78 -6.22 3.00 -3.10
CA THR A 78 -5.25 3.56 -4.03
C THR A 78 -3.92 2.84 -3.85
N ALA A 79 -3.27 2.53 -4.97
CA ALA A 79 -1.95 1.91 -4.96
C ALA A 79 -0.83 2.96 -4.91
N ARG A 80 -1.16 4.19 -4.60
CA ARG A 80 -0.21 5.29 -4.53
C ARG A 80 0.88 5.00 -3.50
N GLU A 81 2.13 5.08 -3.95
CA GLU A 81 3.28 4.90 -3.08
C GLU A 81 3.84 6.27 -2.68
N LEU A 82 4.33 6.35 -1.46
CA LEU A 82 4.94 7.58 -0.97
C LEU A 82 6.44 7.51 -1.19
N GLU A 83 6.97 8.47 -1.92
CA GLU A 83 8.41 8.56 -2.10
C GLU A 83 9.04 9.14 -0.84
N VAL A 84 10.07 8.48 -0.35
CA VAL A 84 10.80 8.93 0.84
C VAL A 84 12.29 8.88 0.58
N LYS A 85 13.02 9.69 1.30
CA LYS A 85 14.48 9.69 1.30
C LYS A 85 14.95 9.22 2.66
N LYS A 86 16.15 8.65 2.70
CA LYS A 86 16.74 8.27 3.97
C LYS A 86 16.69 9.44 4.95
N GLY A 87 16.16 9.20 6.13
CA GLY A 87 16.01 10.21 7.15
C GLY A 87 14.66 10.89 7.21
N ASP A 88 13.81 10.71 6.20
CA ASP A 88 12.47 11.28 6.25
C ASP A 88 11.67 10.65 7.39
N GLU A 89 10.87 11.48 8.05
CA GLU A 89 10.02 11.00 9.14
C GLU A 89 8.58 10.92 8.68
N VAL A 90 7.93 9.82 9.02
CA VAL A 90 6.54 9.56 8.63
C VAL A 90 5.74 9.08 9.83
N VAL A 91 4.43 9.28 9.75
CA VAL A 91 3.48 8.72 10.72
C VAL A 91 2.82 7.53 10.05
N GLY A 92 2.86 6.37 10.70
CA GLY A 92 2.19 5.18 10.21
C GLY A 92 0.72 5.22 10.55
N LEU A 93 -0.13 5.08 9.55
CA LEU A 93 -1.57 5.16 9.70
C LEU A 93 -2.25 3.81 9.58
N LYS A 94 -1.72 2.93 8.73
CA LYS A 94 -2.30 1.61 8.52
C LYS A 94 -1.23 0.65 8.01
N PHE A 95 -1.13 -0.50 8.63
CA PHE A 95 -0.22 -1.57 8.18
C PHE A 95 -1.02 -2.62 7.41
N LEU A 96 -0.48 -3.06 6.28
CA LEU A 96 -1.17 -4.05 5.47
C LEU A 96 -0.17 -4.83 4.63
N ASN A 97 -0.08 -6.14 4.88
CA ASN A 97 0.68 -7.08 4.05
C ASN A 97 2.12 -6.63 3.74
N GLY A 98 2.82 -6.13 4.77
CA GLY A 98 4.21 -5.74 4.62
C GLY A 98 4.44 -4.31 4.19
N TRP A 99 3.37 -3.54 4.02
CA TRP A 99 3.43 -2.14 3.65
C TRP A 99 2.71 -1.28 4.68
N MET A 100 3.17 -0.04 4.83
CA MET A 100 2.56 0.91 5.76
C MET A 100 2.03 2.10 4.97
N TRP A 101 0.75 2.43 5.18
CA TRP A 101 0.19 3.68 4.68
C TRP A 101 0.66 4.79 5.61
N CYS A 102 1.41 5.73 5.08
CA CYS A 102 2.11 6.73 5.88
C CYS A 102 1.77 8.14 5.43
N GLU A 103 1.95 9.06 6.36
CA GLU A 103 1.93 10.48 6.06
C GLU A 103 3.31 11.05 6.37
N ARG A 104 3.93 11.70 5.38
CA ARG A 104 5.23 12.34 5.60
C ARG A 104 5.03 13.60 6.42
N ILE A 105 5.80 13.72 7.50
CA ILE A 105 5.59 14.81 8.45
C ILE A 105 5.91 16.17 7.83
N SER A 106 6.93 16.23 6.98
CA SER A 106 7.39 17.52 6.44
C SER A 106 6.37 18.23 5.55
N ASP A 107 5.52 17.48 4.83
CA ASP A 107 4.59 18.12 3.88
C ASP A 107 3.19 17.49 3.86
N GLY A 108 2.94 16.49 4.68
CA GLY A 108 1.61 15.88 4.77
C GLY A 108 1.23 14.96 3.63
N GLN A 109 2.15 14.65 2.73
CA GLN A 109 1.85 13.71 1.66
C GLN A 109 1.71 12.30 2.17
N THR A 110 0.82 11.52 1.56
CA THR A 110 0.51 10.17 2.01
C THR A 110 0.78 9.15 0.91
N GLY A 111 0.97 7.91 1.33
CA GLY A 111 1.16 6.80 0.40
C GLY A 111 1.73 5.58 1.09
N TRP A 112 1.88 4.51 0.33
CA TRP A 112 2.42 3.24 0.83
C TRP A 112 3.93 3.24 0.80
N VAL A 113 4.53 2.71 1.87
CA VAL A 113 5.99 2.53 1.98
C VAL A 113 6.25 1.11 2.47
N PRO A 114 7.19 0.38 1.86
CA PRO A 114 7.52 -0.96 2.38
C PRO A 114 8.00 -0.86 3.83
N LEU A 115 7.44 -1.69 4.69
CA LEU A 115 7.77 -1.63 6.11
C LEU A 115 9.25 -1.84 6.38
N GLN A 116 9.91 -2.64 5.55
CA GLN A 116 11.33 -2.92 5.72
C GLN A 116 12.23 -1.69 5.58
N LEU A 117 11.72 -0.62 4.99
CA LEU A 117 12.46 0.63 4.86
C LEU A 117 12.21 1.60 6.01
N LEU A 118 11.41 1.20 6.98
CA LEU A 118 11.01 2.06 8.08
C LEU A 118 11.55 1.53 9.41
N HIS A 119 12.13 2.44 10.18
CA HIS A 119 12.57 2.12 11.52
C HIS A 119 11.64 2.81 12.51
N LYS A 120 10.99 2.03 13.35
CA LYS A 120 10.04 2.56 14.31
C LYS A 120 10.77 3.32 15.41
N HIS A 121 10.26 4.49 15.73
CA HIS A 121 10.77 5.23 16.87
C HIS A 121 10.41 4.50 18.15
N GLU A 122 11.42 4.25 18.99
CA GLU A 122 11.17 3.73 20.31
C GLU A 122 10.39 4.77 21.08
N GLY A 123 9.34 4.35 21.72
CA GLY A 123 8.45 5.26 22.41
C GLY A 123 9.07 5.82 23.67
N LYS A 124 10.16 6.48 23.51
CA LYS A 124 10.83 7.08 24.64
C LYS A 124 10.31 8.47 24.85
N SER A 125 9.60 8.62 25.83
CA SER A 125 9.07 9.92 26.17
C SER A 125 10.11 10.78 26.87
#